data_d84963544b623e7c9d1f874d86cd119a
#
_entry.id   d84963544b623e7c9d1f874d86cd119a
#
_cell.length_a   1.000
_cell.length_b   1.000
_cell.length_c   1.000
_cell.angle_alpha   90.00
_cell.angle_beta   90.00
_cell.angle_gamma   90.00
#
_symmetry.space_group_name_H-M   'P 1'
#
loop_
_entity.id
_entity.type
_entity.pdbx_description
1 polymer ?
#
loop_
_entity_poly.entity_id
_entity_poly.type
_entity_poly.pdbx_seq_one_letter_code
_entity_poly.pdbx_strand_id
1 'polypeptide(L)'
;VSASAPSVTAGQLKFLIERNFKNHWTVEQYANAIGTTVSRLNRLSRSLMNQTVSQMIQARLVLEVKRRLIYTRATLDEIAADMGFKDPGYFSRYFKRAVGVPPGRFRNENNFDTTAE
;
A
#
# COMPACT_ATOMS: atom_id res chain seq x y z
N VAL A 1 -26.40 8.62 -14.90
CA VAL A 1 -26.00 7.91 -14.77
C VAL A 1 -25.36 7.63 -13.78
N SER A 2 -25.59 7.35 -13.20
CA SER A 2 -25.10 7.12 -12.29
C SER A 2 -24.38 6.38 -12.16
N ALA A 3 -24.18 6.22 -12.43
CA ALA A 3 -23.47 5.59 -12.35
C ALA A 3 -22.81 4.90 -11.78
N SER A 4 -22.71 4.84 -11.06
CA SER A 4 -21.83 4.19 -10.43
C SER A 4 -22.38 3.17 -9.70
N ALA A 5 -22.59 2.06 -10.24
CA ALA A 5 -22.82 0.88 -9.47
C ALA A 5 -21.66 0.72 -8.49
N PRO A 6 -21.93 0.22 -7.29
CA PRO A 6 -20.86 0.05 -6.32
C PRO A 6 -19.69 -0.78 -6.84
N SER A 7 -19.95 -1.80 -7.65
CA SER A 7 -18.86 -2.62 -8.18
C SER A 7 -17.97 -1.85 -9.15
N VAL A 8 -18.55 -0.91 -9.90
CA VAL A 8 -17.77 -0.06 -10.81
C VAL A 8 -16.88 0.86 -9.99
N THR A 9 -17.43 1.48 -8.96
CA THR A 9 -16.65 2.36 -8.10
C THR A 9 -15.53 1.60 -7.40
N ALA A 10 -15.81 0.38 -6.94
CA ALA A 10 -14.78 -0.45 -6.32
C ALA A 10 -13.65 -0.75 -7.30
N GLY A 11 -13.99 -1.03 -8.55
CA GLY A 11 -12.99 -1.26 -9.59
C GLY A 11 -12.15 -0.03 -9.86
N GLN A 12 -12.78 1.13 -9.89
CA GLN A 12 -12.06 2.38 -10.06
C GLN A 12 -11.09 2.63 -8.92
N LEU A 13 -11.53 2.36 -7.69
CA LEU A 13 -10.68 2.53 -6.52
C LEU A 13 -9.46 1.62 -6.59
N LYS A 14 -9.66 0.36 -6.90
CA LYS A 14 -8.55 -0.59 -7.02
C LYS A 14 -7.58 -0.16 -8.11
N PHE A 15 -8.09 0.27 -9.23
CA PHE A 15 -7.25 0.74 -10.33
C PHE A 15 -6.41 1.95 -9.92
N LEU A 16 -7.04 2.90 -9.23
CA LEU A 16 -6.34 4.12 -8.82
C LEU A 16 -5.31 3.82 -7.73
N ILE A 17 -5.60 2.91 -6.83
CA ILE A 17 -4.62 2.52 -5.82
C ILE A 17 -3.41 1.89 -6.50
N GLU A 18 -3.64 1.01 -7.47
CA GLU A 18 -2.55 0.38 -8.19
C GLU A 18 -1.63 1.42 -8.85
N ARG A 19 -2.20 2.48 -9.36
CA ARG A 19 -1.43 3.51 -10.04
C ARG A 19 -0.78 4.51 -9.09
N ASN A 20 -1.30 4.66 -7.87
CA ASN A 20 -0.93 5.80 -7.04
C ASN A 20 -0.45 5.46 -5.64
N PHE A 21 -0.34 4.18 -5.28
CA PHE A 21 0.05 3.87 -3.91
C PHE A 21 1.45 4.38 -3.57
N LYS A 22 2.33 4.50 -4.55
CA LYS A 22 3.67 5.04 -4.32
C LYS A 22 3.68 6.57 -4.25
N ASN A 23 2.61 7.21 -4.67
CA ASN A 23 2.49 8.66 -4.61
C ASN A 23 1.97 9.14 -3.26
N HIS A 24 1.60 8.21 -2.39
CA HIS A 24 1.10 8.52 -1.05
C HIS A 24 -0.11 9.45 -1.09
N TRP A 25 -1.02 9.18 -2.01
CA TRP A 25 -2.27 9.92 -2.07
C TRP A 25 -3.05 9.72 -0.78
N THR A 26 -3.72 10.76 -0.34
CA THR A 26 -4.66 10.68 0.79
C THR A 26 -5.97 10.06 0.33
N VAL A 27 -6.76 9.60 1.29
CA VAL A 27 -8.08 9.06 0.97
C VAL A 27 -8.93 10.13 0.28
N GLU A 28 -8.77 11.39 0.67
CA GLU A 28 -9.48 12.50 0.02
C GLU A 28 -9.13 12.61 -1.45
N GLN A 29 -7.86 12.42 -1.79
CA GLN A 29 -7.45 12.49 -3.19
C GLN A 29 -8.09 11.38 -4.01
N TYR A 30 -8.18 10.19 -3.44
CA TYR A 30 -8.87 9.08 -4.12
C TYR A 30 -10.36 9.39 -4.28
N ALA A 31 -10.99 9.89 -3.24
CA ALA A 31 -12.40 10.22 -3.32
C ALA A 31 -12.67 11.30 -4.37
N ASN A 32 -11.82 12.32 -4.40
CA ASN A 32 -11.97 13.37 -5.40
C ASN A 32 -11.79 12.85 -6.82
N ALA A 33 -10.81 11.98 -7.03
CA ALA A 33 -10.56 11.43 -8.35
C ALA A 33 -11.73 10.60 -8.86
N ILE A 34 -12.42 9.93 -7.95
CA ILE A 34 -13.57 9.10 -8.30
C ILE A 34 -14.84 9.93 -8.42
N GLY A 35 -14.89 11.08 -7.74
CA GLY A 35 -16.07 11.93 -7.75
C GLY A 35 -17.04 11.62 -6.62
N THR A 36 -16.52 11.21 -5.48
CA THR A 36 -17.35 10.87 -4.33
C THR A 36 -16.75 11.49 -3.07
N THR A 37 -17.32 11.17 -1.92
CA THR A 37 -16.82 11.66 -0.64
C THR A 37 -16.05 10.57 0.07
N VAL A 38 -15.18 10.96 1.01
CA VAL A 38 -14.44 10.00 1.81
C VAL A 38 -15.40 9.06 2.55
N SER A 39 -16.45 9.63 3.09
CA SER A 39 -17.42 8.85 3.85
C SER A 39 -18.09 7.77 2.99
N ARG A 40 -18.53 8.16 1.80
CA ARG A 40 -19.16 7.19 0.89
C ARG A 40 -18.17 6.14 0.42
N LEU A 41 -16.95 6.58 0.09
CA LEU A 41 -15.95 5.66 -0.41
C LEU A 41 -15.59 4.63 0.66
N ASN A 42 -15.43 5.05 1.90
CA ASN A 42 -15.13 4.11 2.99
C ASN A 42 -16.30 3.16 3.26
N ARG A 43 -17.50 3.66 3.17
CA ARG A 43 -18.67 2.79 3.37
C ARG A 43 -18.70 1.69 2.31
N LEU A 44 -18.45 2.07 1.08
CA LEU A 44 -18.40 1.12 -0.03
C LEU A 44 -17.26 0.14 0.13
N SER A 45 -16.10 0.62 0.51
CA SER A 45 -14.92 -0.21 0.69
C SER A 45 -15.16 -1.26 1.77
N ARG A 46 -15.70 -0.84 2.91
CA ARG A 46 -16.01 -1.79 3.98
C ARG A 46 -17.06 -2.80 3.56
N SER A 47 -18.05 -2.36 2.82
CA SER A 47 -19.15 -3.23 2.39
C SER A 47 -18.70 -4.28 1.40
N LEU A 48 -17.92 -3.88 0.41
CA LEU A 48 -17.53 -4.78 -0.68
C LEU A 48 -16.20 -5.49 -0.44
N MET A 49 -15.29 -4.88 0.29
CA MET A 49 -13.95 -5.42 0.44
C MET A 49 -13.54 -5.63 1.88
N ASN A 50 -14.46 -5.37 2.81
CA ASN A 50 -14.26 -5.63 4.23
C ASN A 50 -13.04 -4.90 4.81
N GLN A 51 -12.71 -3.75 4.25
CA GLN A 51 -11.62 -2.93 4.78
C GLN A 51 -11.82 -1.48 4.38
N THR A 52 -11.18 -0.58 5.11
CA THR A 52 -11.24 0.84 4.78
C THR A 52 -10.31 1.11 3.59
N VAL A 53 -10.49 2.28 2.99
CA VAL A 53 -9.61 2.69 1.89
C VAL A 53 -8.16 2.76 2.37
N SER A 54 -7.93 3.33 3.57
CA SER A 54 -6.58 3.40 4.13
C SER A 54 -5.95 2.02 4.29
N GLN A 55 -6.73 1.05 4.71
CA GLN A 55 -6.24 -0.32 4.86
C GLN A 55 -5.87 -0.92 3.52
N MET A 56 -6.65 -0.63 2.47
CA MET A 56 -6.35 -1.12 1.14
C MET A 56 -5.04 -0.53 0.61
N ILE A 57 -4.85 0.77 0.82
CA ILE A 57 -3.64 1.45 0.38
C ILE A 57 -2.43 0.87 1.10
N GLN A 58 -2.53 0.73 2.42
CA GLN A 58 -1.43 0.18 3.21
C GLN A 58 -1.10 -1.25 2.79
N ALA A 59 -2.13 -2.07 2.58
CA ALA A 59 -1.92 -3.46 2.18
C ALA A 59 -1.16 -3.53 0.85
N ARG A 60 -1.51 -2.68 -0.10
CA ARG A 60 -0.84 -2.69 -1.39
C ARG A 60 0.62 -2.24 -1.28
N LEU A 61 0.85 -1.16 -0.53
CA LEU A 61 2.20 -0.64 -0.33
C LEU A 61 3.08 -1.68 0.38
N VAL A 62 2.58 -2.26 1.43
CA VAL A 62 3.33 -3.26 2.21
C VAL A 62 3.63 -4.49 1.37
N LEU A 63 2.67 -4.93 0.56
CA LEU A 63 2.90 -6.08 -0.31
C LEU A 63 4.07 -5.83 -1.26
N GLU A 64 4.12 -4.65 -1.86
CA GLU A 64 5.22 -4.32 -2.77
C GLU A 64 6.55 -4.25 -2.04
N VAL A 65 6.56 -3.66 -0.83
CA VAL A 65 7.80 -3.61 -0.03
C VAL A 65 8.28 -5.02 0.29
N LYS A 66 7.36 -5.90 0.71
CA LYS A 66 7.74 -7.27 1.02
C LYS A 66 8.35 -7.99 -0.17
N ARG A 67 7.76 -7.78 -1.35
CA ARG A 67 8.31 -8.39 -2.57
C ARG A 67 9.74 -7.92 -2.83
N ARG A 68 9.99 -6.65 -2.67
CA ARG A 68 11.34 -6.12 -2.90
C ARG A 68 12.32 -6.61 -1.87
N LEU A 69 11.88 -6.72 -0.61
CA LEU A 69 12.75 -7.22 0.44
C LEU A 69 13.15 -8.67 0.19
N ILE A 70 12.23 -9.48 -0.31
CA ILE A 70 12.46 -10.90 -0.51
C ILE A 70 13.20 -11.19 -1.81
N TYR A 71 12.79 -10.53 -2.89
CA TYR A 71 13.23 -10.93 -4.23
C TYR A 71 14.26 -10.04 -4.88
N THR A 72 14.70 -8.97 -4.21
CA THR A 72 15.73 -8.10 -4.77
C THR A 72 16.82 -7.88 -3.75
N ARG A 73 17.93 -7.30 -4.21
CA ARG A 73 19.04 -6.92 -3.33
C ARG A 73 19.06 -5.41 -3.10
N ALA A 74 17.99 -4.71 -3.44
CA ALA A 74 17.93 -3.28 -3.21
C ALA A 74 18.13 -2.98 -1.73
N THR A 75 18.82 -1.90 -1.43
CA THR A 75 19.00 -1.49 -0.04
C THR A 75 17.69 -0.97 0.53
N LEU A 76 17.60 -0.90 1.84
CA LEU A 76 16.41 -0.37 2.48
C LEU A 76 16.16 1.07 2.05
N ASP A 77 17.23 1.86 1.90
CA ASP A 77 17.10 3.24 1.46
C ASP A 77 16.55 3.31 0.03
N GLU A 78 17.03 2.42 -0.83
CA GLU A 78 16.56 2.36 -2.21
C GLU A 78 15.08 1.99 -2.27
N ILE A 79 14.69 1.01 -1.46
CA ILE A 79 13.28 0.61 -1.42
C ILE A 79 12.42 1.75 -0.90
N ALA A 80 12.87 2.42 0.17
CA ALA A 80 12.11 3.53 0.72
C ALA A 80 11.90 4.63 -0.32
N ALA A 81 12.95 4.98 -1.04
CA ALA A 81 12.85 6.02 -2.06
C ALA A 81 11.91 5.59 -3.19
N ASP A 82 12.04 4.35 -3.67
CA ASP A 82 11.20 3.84 -4.72
C ASP A 82 9.72 3.80 -4.32
N MET A 83 9.46 3.59 -3.04
CA MET A 83 8.09 3.51 -2.55
C MET A 83 7.53 4.87 -2.17
N GLY A 84 8.25 5.94 -2.47
CA GLY A 84 7.75 7.28 -2.25
C GLY A 84 7.98 7.84 -0.86
N PHE A 85 8.77 7.18 -0.03
CA PHE A 85 9.09 7.70 1.30
C PHE A 85 10.25 8.65 1.21
N LYS A 86 10.10 9.83 1.79
CA LYS A 86 11.16 10.83 1.79
C LYS A 86 12.14 10.62 2.93
N ASP A 87 11.72 9.89 3.95
CA ASP A 87 12.52 9.67 5.14
C ASP A 87 12.64 8.18 5.40
N PRO A 88 13.84 7.60 5.30
CA PRO A 88 14.02 6.17 5.55
C PRO A 88 13.60 5.74 6.96
N GLY A 89 13.76 6.63 7.94
CA GLY A 89 13.32 6.31 9.29
C GLY A 89 11.82 6.16 9.38
N TYR A 90 11.10 7.04 8.70
CA TYR A 90 9.64 6.93 8.65
C TYR A 90 9.21 5.65 7.93
N PHE A 91 9.89 5.31 6.84
CA PHE A 91 9.63 4.07 6.12
C PHE A 91 9.74 2.86 7.05
N SER A 92 10.83 2.79 7.81
CA SER A 92 11.04 1.68 8.73
C SER A 92 9.95 1.59 9.80
N ARG A 93 9.57 2.73 10.35
CA ARG A 93 8.51 2.75 11.37
C ARG A 93 7.16 2.37 10.78
N TYR A 94 6.89 2.85 9.57
CA TYR A 94 5.66 2.51 8.87
C TYR A 94 5.55 1.00 8.66
N PHE A 95 6.63 0.41 8.14
CA PHE A 95 6.65 -1.02 7.88
C PHE A 95 6.52 -1.82 9.17
N LYS A 96 7.26 -1.43 10.20
CA LYS A 96 7.21 -2.14 11.46
C LYS A 96 5.81 -2.09 12.07
N ARG A 97 5.16 -0.94 11.99
CA ARG A 97 3.79 -0.81 12.52
C ARG A 97 2.83 -1.71 11.77
N ALA A 98 2.98 -1.81 10.48
CA ALA A 98 2.07 -2.60 9.65
C ALA A 98 2.33 -4.09 9.74
N VAL A 99 3.59 -4.49 9.84
CA VAL A 99 3.99 -5.89 9.71
C VAL A 99 4.40 -6.51 11.04
N GLY A 100 4.85 -5.68 11.98
CA GLY A 100 5.25 -6.18 13.28
C GLY A 100 6.74 -6.28 13.49
N VAL A 101 7.53 -6.25 12.43
CA VAL A 101 8.99 -6.29 12.52
C VAL A 101 9.57 -5.27 11.55
N PRO A 102 10.77 -4.75 11.82
CA PRO A 102 11.40 -3.80 10.89
C PRO A 102 11.74 -4.46 9.56
N PRO A 103 11.84 -3.66 8.49
CA PRO A 103 12.10 -4.24 7.16
C PRO A 103 13.39 -5.03 7.06
N GLY A 104 14.45 -4.59 7.73
CA GLY A 104 15.71 -5.34 7.70
C GLY A 104 15.58 -6.71 8.31
N ARG A 105 14.89 -6.79 9.43
CA ARG A 105 14.65 -8.07 10.08
C ARG A 105 13.74 -8.96 9.25
N PHE A 106 12.71 -8.36 8.65
CA PHE A 106 11.82 -9.11 7.77
C PHE A 106 12.61 -9.73 6.62
N ARG A 107 13.52 -8.96 6.02
CA ARG A 107 14.35 -9.47 4.93
C ARG A 107 15.19 -10.66 5.40
N ASN A 108 15.86 -10.50 6.54
CA ASN A 108 16.73 -11.56 7.03
C ASN A 108 15.98 -12.84 7.33
N GLU A 109 14.76 -12.72 7.81
CA GLU A 109 13.97 -13.88 8.17
C GLU A 109 13.32 -14.56 6.96
N ASN A 110 13.23 -13.82 5.84
CA ASN A 110 12.50 -14.32 4.67
C ASN A 110 13.33 -14.37 3.39
N ASN A 111 14.62 -14.09 3.49
CA ASN A 111 15.46 -14.04 2.30
C ASN A 111 15.96 -15.43 1.96
N PHE A 112 15.56 -15.94 0.82
CA PHE A 112 15.95 -17.27 0.40
C PHE A 112 17.42 -17.36 -0.02
N ASP A 113 18.03 -16.22 -0.35
CA ASP A 113 19.43 -16.22 -0.76
C ASP A 113 20.39 -16.50 0.37
N THR A 114 19.96 -16.33 1.60
CA THR A 114 20.88 -16.48 2.72
C THR A 114 21.17 -17.91 3.04
N THR A 115 20.51 -18.82 2.41
CA THR A 115 20.74 -20.19 2.77
C THR A 115 22.03 -20.69 2.30
N ALA A 116 22.64 -19.96 1.55
CA ALA A 116 23.85 -20.48 1.12
C ALA A 116 24.77 -20.69 2.18
N GLU A 117 24.88 -20.60 2.88
CA GLU A 117 25.84 -20.89 3.64
C GLU A 117 25.87 -21.50 4.34
#